data_a61fc178b4f788c0fef07d378a9c407d
#
_entry.id   a61fc178b4f788c0fef07d378a9c407d
#
_cell.length_a   1.000
_cell.length_b   1.000
_cell.length_c   1.000
_cell.angle_alpha   90.00
_cell.angle_beta   90.00
_cell.angle_gamma   90.00
#
_symmetry.space_group_name_H-M   'P 1'
#
loop_
_entity.id
_entity.type
_entity.pdbx_description
1 polymer ?
#
loop_
_entity_poly.entity_id
_entity_poly.type
_entity_poly.pdbx_seq_one_letter_code
_entity_poly.pdbx_strand_id
1 'polypeptide(L)'
;MFKILKIRAMKKILRIFALALTVMLGLNACDVEKEPYIQGAEDERSILEFRVDSVYGTVDEDTKMVRLDFPAGTDVTHLTPTITISNYATIEPESGVAQDFTNHVYYTVTAMSGATAQYMVEAVVHDADNEKNILSFRFDALDDSGVIDQIARTISFVLPAETDVTQLVPTIEVSEGATVEPASGVAQDFTNPVSYTVTALNGTTAVYTVTVVLEGGDVEPTGKTVLIKDFTGARCVNCPAAAEYAHNLQHQLDEDHIFIMSVHAGYLAQPVGSFPDFLTDEGTEWYNNHDSNPLFTVDHVALTDGNTFNEGQIDAPVTAALEEEQTFEIVVGAQYDESNRQLQVSAQVVALTDMDGQFFITACLVEDNIVGWQTTPSGVDKEYVFRNVFRGTINGAYGEEFEGFGVEADDMFYLTYNTEIDASYNADECYLMVYVYDKSQGDKILQTTVKKIK
;
A
#
# COMPACT_ATOMS: atom_id res chain seq x y z
N MET A 1 -5.22 20.77 -0.80
CA MET A 1 -4.90 19.79 0.22
C MET A 1 -5.31 20.22 1.64
N PHE A 2 -4.84 21.34 2.21
CA PHE A 2 -5.28 21.80 3.55
C PHE A 2 -6.79 21.99 3.75
N LYS A 3 -7.55 22.27 2.69
CA LYS A 3 -9.01 22.50 2.75
C LYS A 3 -9.78 21.17 2.88
N ILE A 4 -9.29 20.09 2.31
CA ILE A 4 -9.92 18.77 2.32
C ILE A 4 -9.69 18.07 3.66
N LEU A 5 -8.48 18.16 4.22
CA LEU A 5 -8.18 17.62 5.57
C LEU A 5 -9.04 18.30 6.67
N LYS A 6 -9.23 19.63 6.57
CA LYS A 6 -10.11 20.36 7.51
C LYS A 6 -11.57 19.96 7.40
N ILE A 7 -12.04 19.60 6.19
CA ILE A 7 -13.43 19.17 5.96
C ILE A 7 -13.62 17.74 6.51
N ARG A 8 -12.66 16.83 6.38
CA ARG A 8 -12.69 15.49 6.97
C ARG A 8 -12.75 15.51 8.51
N ALA A 9 -11.88 16.28 9.13
CA ALA A 9 -11.90 16.44 10.58
C ALA A 9 -13.22 17.06 11.07
N MET A 10 -13.78 18.04 10.35
CA MET A 10 -15.07 18.64 10.69
C MET A 10 -16.26 17.70 10.47
N LYS A 11 -16.27 16.87 9.41
CA LYS A 11 -17.35 15.90 9.18
C LYS A 11 -17.35 14.78 10.22
N LYS A 12 -16.18 14.24 10.61
CA LYS A 12 -16.07 13.26 11.71
C LYS A 12 -16.51 13.84 13.05
N ILE A 13 -16.10 15.06 13.36
CA ILE A 13 -16.52 15.77 14.58
C ILE A 13 -18.03 16.05 14.54
N LEU A 14 -18.60 16.41 13.39
CA LEU A 14 -20.04 16.69 13.27
C LEU A 14 -20.88 15.41 13.42
N ARG A 15 -20.42 14.25 12.93
CA ARG A 15 -21.10 12.94 13.13
C ARG A 15 -21.07 12.50 14.61
N ILE A 16 -19.95 12.72 15.31
CA ILE A 16 -19.83 12.43 16.75
C ILE A 16 -20.75 13.38 17.54
N PHE A 17 -20.82 14.67 17.19
CA PHE A 17 -21.74 15.62 17.84
C PHE A 17 -23.23 15.34 17.52
N ALA A 18 -23.57 14.84 16.32
CA ALA A 18 -24.95 14.47 16.01
C ALA A 18 -25.40 13.26 16.82
N LEU A 19 -24.50 12.27 17.07
CA LEU A 19 -24.80 11.13 17.92
C LEU A 19 -24.90 11.53 19.41
N ALA A 20 -24.05 12.45 19.88
CA ALA A 20 -24.12 12.97 21.25
C ALA A 20 -25.36 13.84 21.51
N LEU A 21 -25.83 14.60 20.49
CA LEU A 21 -27.00 15.46 20.64
C LEU A 21 -28.32 14.68 20.67
N THR A 22 -28.39 13.50 20.03
CA THR A 22 -29.58 12.63 20.07
C THR A 22 -29.73 11.94 21.42
N VAL A 23 -28.64 11.76 22.16
CA VAL A 23 -28.65 11.19 23.54
C VAL A 23 -29.04 12.24 24.60
N MET A 24 -28.79 13.55 24.34
CA MET A 24 -29.10 14.60 25.33
C MET A 24 -30.54 15.07 25.38
N LEU A 25 -31.41 14.67 24.44
CA LEU A 25 -32.84 15.08 24.42
C LEU A 25 -33.78 14.06 25.07
N GLY A 26 -33.26 13.01 25.69
CA GLY A 26 -34.07 11.94 26.29
C GLY A 26 -34.01 11.77 27.81
N LEU A 27 -33.29 12.63 28.55
CA LEU A 27 -33.12 12.42 30.00
C LEU A 27 -33.81 13.51 30.83
N ASN A 28 -35.10 13.32 31.07
CA ASN A 28 -35.74 13.77 32.31
C ASN A 28 -36.08 12.55 33.14
N ALA A 29 -35.32 12.33 34.20
CA ALA A 29 -35.63 11.81 35.49
C ALA A 29 -34.45 11.03 36.10
N CYS A 30 -34.12 11.36 37.32
CA CYS A 30 -33.20 10.65 38.20
C CYS A 30 -33.34 9.13 38.14
N ASP A 31 -32.35 8.49 37.56
CA ASP A 31 -31.83 7.21 37.99
C ASP A 31 -30.36 7.18 37.55
N VAL A 32 -29.46 7.09 38.53
CA VAL A 32 -28.05 6.79 38.28
C VAL A 32 -28.05 5.33 37.85
N GLU A 33 -28.27 5.06 36.55
CA GLU A 33 -27.96 3.74 36.00
C GLU A 33 -26.45 3.53 36.18
N LYS A 34 -26.11 2.66 37.11
CA LYS A 34 -24.77 2.09 37.15
C LYS A 34 -24.54 1.43 35.80
N GLU A 35 -23.50 1.87 35.06
CA GLU A 35 -23.09 1.16 33.86
C GLU A 35 -23.05 -0.34 34.13
N PRO A 36 -23.52 -1.18 33.17
CA PRO A 36 -23.58 -2.61 33.42
C PRO A 36 -22.16 -3.13 33.66
N TYR A 37 -21.96 -3.76 34.85
CA TYR A 37 -20.74 -4.43 35.20
C TYR A 37 -20.40 -5.48 34.16
N ILE A 38 -19.26 -5.30 33.46
CA ILE A 38 -18.75 -6.26 32.48
C ILE A 38 -17.89 -7.26 33.24
N GLN A 39 -18.35 -8.49 33.33
CA GLN A 39 -17.63 -9.60 33.99
C GLN A 39 -16.29 -9.84 33.25
N GLY A 40 -15.16 -9.68 33.95
CA GLY A 40 -13.81 -9.81 33.41
C GLY A 40 -13.04 -8.49 33.32
N ALA A 41 -13.70 -7.33 33.51
CA ALA A 41 -13.04 -6.02 33.54
C ALA A 41 -12.28 -5.75 34.86
N GLU A 42 -12.40 -6.64 35.85
CA GLU A 42 -11.73 -6.44 37.15
C GLU A 42 -10.21 -6.49 37.09
N ASP A 43 -9.65 -7.14 36.06
CA ASP A 43 -8.20 -7.30 35.85
C ASP A 43 -7.63 -6.36 34.81
N GLU A 44 -8.47 -5.57 34.14
CA GLU A 44 -8.02 -4.59 33.13
C GLU A 44 -7.23 -3.46 33.77
N ARG A 45 -6.04 -3.20 33.23
CA ARG A 45 -5.06 -2.22 33.74
C ARG A 45 -4.24 -1.58 32.64
N SER A 46 -4.93 -1.14 31.58
CA SER A 46 -4.31 -0.52 30.40
C SER A 46 -4.45 0.98 30.40
N ILE A 47 -3.43 1.66 29.84
CA ILE A 47 -3.56 3.06 29.42
C ILE A 47 -4.16 3.04 28.03
N LEU A 48 -5.35 3.61 27.86
CA LEU A 48 -6.07 3.67 26.58
C LEU A 48 -5.73 4.91 25.79
N GLU A 49 -5.44 6.02 26.46
CA GLU A 49 -4.98 7.26 25.87
C GLU A 49 -4.05 7.99 26.84
N PHE A 50 -2.98 8.53 26.33
CA PHE A 50 -2.07 9.42 27.06
C PHE A 50 -1.78 10.64 26.19
N ARG A 51 -2.07 11.84 26.68
CA ARG A 51 -1.80 13.07 25.92
C ARG A 51 -1.40 14.22 26.83
N VAL A 52 -0.65 15.14 26.26
CA VAL A 52 -0.33 16.45 26.84
C VAL A 52 -0.77 17.52 25.86
N ASP A 53 -1.79 18.30 26.23
CA ASP A 53 -2.44 19.27 25.34
C ASP A 53 -2.93 18.63 24.02
N SER A 54 -2.29 19.00 22.89
CA SER A 54 -2.57 18.45 21.56
C SER A 54 -1.61 17.32 21.14
N VAL A 55 -0.62 16.97 21.97
CA VAL A 55 0.34 15.90 21.69
C VAL A 55 -0.18 14.60 22.26
N TYR A 56 -0.45 13.63 21.39
CA TYR A 56 -0.89 12.28 21.74
C TYR A 56 0.31 11.36 21.84
N GLY A 57 0.38 10.58 22.90
CA GLY A 57 1.39 9.57 23.10
C GLY A 57 1.04 8.26 22.38
N THR A 58 2.04 7.64 21.76
CA THR A 58 1.93 6.28 21.28
C THR A 58 2.05 5.32 22.46
N VAL A 59 1.01 4.53 22.71
CA VAL A 59 0.97 3.54 23.79
C VAL A 59 1.27 2.15 23.21
N ASP A 60 2.35 1.55 23.68
CA ASP A 60 2.71 0.17 23.38
C ASP A 60 2.33 -0.73 24.57
N GLU A 61 1.27 -1.52 24.38
CA GLU A 61 0.74 -2.41 25.43
C GLU A 61 1.64 -3.62 25.69
N ASP A 62 2.45 -4.05 24.75
CA ASP A 62 3.32 -5.22 24.92
C ASP A 62 4.54 -4.85 25.77
N THR A 63 5.16 -3.70 25.50
CA THR A 63 6.34 -3.20 26.23
C THR A 63 5.96 -2.35 27.42
N LYS A 64 4.69 -1.94 27.58
CA LYS A 64 4.21 -0.98 28.59
C LYS A 64 4.95 0.34 28.52
N MET A 65 5.15 0.84 27.31
CA MET A 65 5.82 2.10 27.04
C MET A 65 4.84 3.10 26.43
N VAL A 66 4.96 4.35 26.84
CA VAL A 66 4.26 5.48 26.21
C VAL A 66 5.32 6.46 25.73
N ARG A 67 5.29 6.80 24.45
CA ARG A 67 6.19 7.80 23.86
C ARG A 67 5.41 9.03 23.44
N LEU A 68 5.89 10.20 23.88
CA LEU A 68 5.40 11.52 23.49
C LEU A 68 6.49 12.24 22.69
N ASP A 69 6.16 12.71 21.50
CA ASP A 69 7.09 13.45 20.63
C ASP A 69 6.73 14.94 20.63
N PHE A 70 7.61 15.78 21.17
CA PHE A 70 7.43 17.23 21.31
C PHE A 70 8.28 18.01 20.31
N PRO A 71 7.76 19.16 19.81
CA PRO A 71 8.55 20.09 19.03
C PRO A 71 9.78 20.58 19.80
N ALA A 72 10.81 21.00 19.05
CA ALA A 72 12.01 21.62 19.60
C ALA A 72 11.70 22.80 20.54
N GLY A 73 12.46 22.88 21.61
CA GLY A 73 12.29 23.95 22.59
C GLY A 73 11.11 23.79 23.56
N THR A 74 10.38 22.66 23.49
CA THR A 74 9.32 22.39 24.46
C THR A 74 9.92 22.17 25.84
N ASP A 75 9.41 22.90 26.84
CA ASP A 75 9.76 22.66 28.24
C ASP A 75 8.98 21.47 28.79
N VAL A 76 9.68 20.38 29.02
CA VAL A 76 9.09 19.10 29.51
C VAL A 76 9.17 18.97 31.04
N THR A 77 9.59 19.98 31.74
CA THR A 77 9.80 19.93 33.22
C THR A 77 8.50 20.03 34.01
N HIS A 78 7.38 20.49 33.40
CA HIS A 78 6.10 20.69 34.06
C HIS A 78 4.91 20.37 33.14
N LEU A 79 4.88 19.19 32.53
CA LEU A 79 3.78 18.76 31.67
C LEU A 79 2.64 18.17 32.49
N THR A 80 1.41 18.49 32.09
CA THR A 80 0.19 18.01 32.76
C THR A 80 -0.54 17.04 31.82
N PRO A 81 -0.32 15.72 31.97
CA PRO A 81 -0.93 14.74 31.08
C PRO A 81 -2.41 14.52 31.40
N THR A 82 -3.20 14.33 30.36
CA THR A 82 -4.55 13.78 30.41
C THR A 82 -4.46 12.31 30.04
N ILE A 83 -4.92 11.43 30.93
CA ILE A 83 -4.75 9.98 30.79
C ILE A 83 -6.11 9.33 30.88
N THR A 84 -6.44 8.48 29.91
CA THR A 84 -7.61 7.58 29.94
C THR A 84 -7.13 6.16 30.19
N ILE A 85 -7.73 5.48 31.13
CA ILE A 85 -7.36 4.11 31.53
C ILE A 85 -8.56 3.17 31.45
N SER A 86 -8.31 1.87 31.57
CA SER A 86 -9.35 0.84 31.65
C SER A 86 -10.39 1.17 32.74
N ASN A 87 -11.64 0.77 32.48
CA ASN A 87 -12.74 0.98 33.42
C ASN A 87 -12.43 0.36 34.78
N TYR A 88 -12.82 1.04 35.86
CA TYR A 88 -12.62 0.62 37.27
C TYR A 88 -11.16 0.54 37.73
N ALA A 89 -10.17 0.86 36.88
CA ALA A 89 -8.77 0.99 37.28
C ALA A 89 -8.49 2.36 37.90
N THR A 90 -7.38 2.46 38.62
CA THR A 90 -6.80 3.70 39.11
C THR A 90 -5.39 3.87 38.57
N ILE A 91 -4.87 5.08 38.50
CA ILE A 91 -3.51 5.36 38.03
C ILE A 91 -2.78 6.30 39.00
N GLU A 92 -1.51 6.03 39.20
CA GLU A 92 -0.60 6.86 39.98
C GLU A 92 0.71 7.08 39.22
N PRO A 93 1.16 8.32 39.00
CA PRO A 93 0.52 9.62 39.30
C PRO A 93 -0.86 9.78 38.66
N GLU A 94 -1.76 10.56 39.28
CA GLU A 94 -3.11 10.78 38.76
C GLU A 94 -3.10 11.60 37.46
N SER A 95 -4.11 11.36 36.59
CA SER A 95 -4.36 12.21 35.41
C SER A 95 -4.58 13.66 35.83
N GLY A 96 -3.97 14.60 35.09
CA GLY A 96 -4.05 16.03 35.40
C GLY A 96 -3.04 16.53 36.44
N VAL A 97 -2.16 15.68 36.95
CA VAL A 97 -1.07 16.07 37.86
C VAL A 97 0.20 16.34 37.06
N ALA A 98 0.77 17.56 37.22
CA ALA A 98 1.99 17.94 36.52
C ALA A 98 3.18 17.06 36.95
N GLN A 99 3.97 16.63 35.96
CA GLN A 99 5.16 15.81 36.12
C GLN A 99 6.35 16.41 35.37
N ASP A 100 7.56 16.09 35.83
CA ASP A 100 8.81 16.40 35.13
C ASP A 100 9.23 15.21 34.24
N PHE A 101 9.14 15.41 32.93
CA PHE A 101 9.50 14.42 31.92
C PHE A 101 10.92 14.59 31.36
N THR A 102 11.78 15.33 32.04
CA THR A 102 13.23 15.38 31.70
C THR A 102 13.85 13.97 31.69
N ASN A 103 13.31 13.09 32.55
CA ASN A 103 13.63 11.65 32.59
C ASN A 103 12.34 10.85 32.48
N HIS A 104 12.48 9.54 32.28
CA HIS A 104 11.33 8.64 32.23
C HIS A 104 10.47 8.77 33.49
N VAL A 105 9.16 8.92 33.30
CA VAL A 105 8.16 8.93 34.38
C VAL A 105 7.42 7.60 34.36
N TYR A 106 7.26 7.00 35.53
CA TYR A 106 6.57 5.70 35.65
C TYR A 106 5.16 5.89 36.21
N TYR A 107 4.18 5.38 35.49
CA TYR A 107 2.77 5.34 35.89
C TYR A 107 2.36 3.93 36.24
N THR A 108 1.72 3.76 37.39
CA THR A 108 1.19 2.46 37.82
C THR A 108 -0.32 2.45 37.67
N VAL A 109 -0.84 1.61 36.81
CA VAL A 109 -2.28 1.35 36.65
C VAL A 109 -2.62 0.17 37.54
N THR A 110 -3.60 0.36 38.45
CA THR A 110 -4.08 -0.67 39.37
C THR A 110 -5.52 -1.03 39.00
N ALA A 111 -5.73 -2.27 38.60
CA ALA A 111 -7.04 -2.82 38.32
C ALA A 111 -7.91 -2.94 39.58
N MET A 112 -9.21 -3.08 39.42
CA MET A 112 -10.16 -3.31 40.52
C MET A 112 -9.82 -4.55 41.38
N SER A 113 -9.23 -5.58 40.77
CA SER A 113 -8.73 -6.78 41.45
C SER A 113 -7.50 -6.55 42.33
N GLY A 114 -6.84 -5.39 42.19
CA GLY A 114 -5.56 -5.07 42.82
C GLY A 114 -4.34 -5.48 42.02
N ALA A 115 -4.51 -6.06 40.84
CA ALA A 115 -3.42 -6.33 39.91
C ALA A 115 -2.86 -5.00 39.32
N THR A 116 -1.55 -4.91 39.13
CA THR A 116 -0.89 -3.68 38.67
C THR A 116 -0.18 -3.88 37.34
N ALA A 117 -0.10 -2.81 36.55
CA ALA A 117 0.79 -2.68 35.40
C ALA A 117 1.55 -1.35 35.50
N GLN A 118 2.85 -1.38 35.25
CA GLN A 118 3.69 -0.18 35.26
C GLN A 118 4.04 0.20 33.82
N TYR A 119 3.72 1.44 33.46
CA TYR A 119 4.06 2.05 32.17
C TYR A 119 5.23 3.02 32.35
N MET A 120 6.20 2.93 31.49
CA MET A 120 7.27 3.91 31.34
C MET A 120 6.86 4.95 30.32
N VAL A 121 6.83 6.22 30.69
CA VAL A 121 6.52 7.32 29.78
C VAL A 121 7.81 8.10 29.47
N GLU A 122 8.12 8.19 28.18
CA GLU A 122 9.24 8.93 27.63
C GLU A 122 8.73 10.16 26.87
N ALA A 123 9.25 11.35 27.18
CA ALA A 123 9.07 12.55 26.40
C ALA A 123 10.32 12.79 25.54
N VAL A 124 10.15 12.77 24.22
CA VAL A 124 11.23 13.09 23.27
C VAL A 124 11.00 14.49 22.75
N VAL A 125 11.92 15.42 23.06
CA VAL A 125 11.93 16.76 22.48
C VAL A 125 12.84 16.72 21.26
N HIS A 126 12.27 16.98 20.08
CA HIS A 126 13.06 17.04 18.86
C HIS A 126 14.04 18.21 18.93
N ASP A 127 15.26 17.97 18.51
CA ASP A 127 16.28 19.01 18.40
C ASP A 127 16.09 19.75 17.06
N ALA A 128 15.61 20.99 17.11
CA ALA A 128 15.43 21.83 15.91
C ALA A 128 16.72 21.92 15.09
N ASP A 129 17.86 21.91 15.77
CA ASP A 129 19.15 22.01 15.10
C ASP A 129 19.49 20.75 14.29
N ASN A 130 18.78 19.63 14.51
CA ASN A 130 18.98 18.35 13.82
C ASN A 130 17.88 18.05 12.77
N GLU A 131 16.84 18.87 12.67
CA GLU A 131 15.76 18.67 11.73
C GLU A 131 16.24 18.86 10.28
N LYS A 132 15.99 17.88 9.43
CA LYS A 132 16.44 17.81 8.03
C LYS A 132 15.42 17.17 7.10
N ASN A 133 14.16 17.55 7.28
CA ASN A 133 13.06 17.03 6.49
C ASN A 133 12.73 17.97 5.33
N ILE A 134 12.34 17.40 4.19
CA ILE A 134 11.63 18.13 3.15
C ILE A 134 10.14 18.13 3.54
N LEU A 135 9.59 19.30 3.80
CA LEU A 135 8.20 19.47 4.27
C LEU A 135 7.22 19.60 3.10
N SER A 136 7.66 20.20 2.00
CA SER A 136 6.92 20.22 0.74
C SER A 136 7.89 20.25 -0.43
N PHE A 137 7.50 19.59 -1.51
CA PHE A 137 8.18 19.61 -2.80
C PHE A 137 7.13 19.67 -3.89
N ARG A 138 7.17 20.68 -4.76
CA ARG A 138 6.13 20.89 -5.77
C ARG A 138 6.68 21.54 -7.03
N PHE A 139 6.00 21.32 -8.14
CA PHE A 139 6.19 22.02 -9.38
C PHE A 139 5.06 23.03 -9.59
N ASP A 140 5.26 24.29 -9.15
CA ASP A 140 4.24 25.35 -9.23
C ASP A 140 3.68 25.58 -10.64
N ALA A 141 4.50 25.36 -11.68
CA ALA A 141 4.09 25.52 -13.07
C ALA A 141 3.08 24.44 -13.54
N LEU A 142 3.03 23.31 -12.84
CA LEU A 142 2.15 22.17 -13.15
C LEU A 142 1.00 22.03 -12.14
N ASP A 143 0.99 22.90 -11.10
CA ASP A 143 0.05 22.81 -9.95
C ASP A 143 0.08 21.43 -9.27
N ASP A 144 1.27 20.79 -9.24
CA ASP A 144 1.47 19.45 -8.74
C ASP A 144 2.42 19.43 -7.54
N SER A 145 2.11 18.56 -6.58
CA SER A 145 2.84 18.39 -5.32
C SER A 145 3.27 16.94 -5.17
N GLY A 146 4.59 16.72 -4.97
CA GLY A 146 5.15 15.39 -4.78
C GLY A 146 4.65 14.71 -3.51
N VAL A 147 4.53 13.40 -3.59
CA VAL A 147 4.30 12.54 -2.42
C VAL A 147 5.62 12.31 -1.72
N ILE A 148 5.69 12.67 -0.45
CA ILE A 148 6.92 12.59 0.36
C ILE A 148 6.80 11.45 1.36
N ASP A 149 7.68 10.45 1.22
CA ASP A 149 7.94 9.46 2.26
C ASP A 149 9.14 9.90 3.10
N GLN A 150 8.88 10.27 4.35
CA GLN A 150 9.91 10.76 5.28
C GLN A 150 10.80 9.62 5.80
N ILE A 151 10.32 8.39 5.82
CA ILE A 151 11.07 7.22 6.32
C ILE A 151 12.01 6.72 5.24
N ALA A 152 11.48 6.45 4.05
CA ALA A 152 12.27 6.03 2.89
C ALA A 152 13.09 7.18 2.29
N ARG A 153 12.74 8.45 2.60
CA ARG A 153 13.32 9.66 2.01
C ARG A 153 13.22 9.69 0.50
N THR A 154 12.03 9.40 0.02
CA THR A 154 11.68 9.48 -1.39
C THR A 154 10.61 10.52 -1.63
N ILE A 155 10.62 11.11 -2.83
CA ILE A 155 9.60 12.03 -3.31
C ILE A 155 9.21 11.60 -4.71
N SER A 156 7.93 11.35 -4.94
CA SER A 156 7.43 10.81 -6.20
C SER A 156 6.43 11.75 -6.86
N PHE A 157 6.52 11.84 -8.18
CA PHE A 157 5.56 12.53 -9.05
C PHE A 157 5.13 11.60 -10.17
N VAL A 158 3.86 11.69 -10.56
CA VAL A 158 3.35 11.17 -11.83
C VAL A 158 2.85 12.37 -12.63
N LEU A 159 3.51 12.71 -13.72
CA LEU A 159 3.21 13.89 -14.54
C LEU A 159 2.67 13.46 -15.91
N PRO A 160 1.84 14.29 -16.58
CA PRO A 160 1.33 14.00 -17.91
C PRO A 160 2.44 13.64 -18.91
N ALA A 161 2.16 12.70 -19.82
CA ALA A 161 3.10 12.15 -20.80
C ALA A 161 3.87 13.21 -21.61
N GLU A 162 3.22 14.33 -21.90
CA GLU A 162 3.77 15.44 -22.70
C GLU A 162 4.65 16.40 -21.89
N THR A 163 4.86 16.14 -20.59
CA THR A 163 5.62 17.04 -19.71
C THR A 163 7.11 16.98 -20.05
N ASP A 164 7.71 18.13 -20.33
CA ASP A 164 9.17 18.25 -20.46
C ASP A 164 9.82 18.23 -19.07
N VAL A 165 10.37 17.07 -18.69
CA VAL A 165 11.00 16.85 -17.39
C VAL A 165 12.46 17.28 -17.32
N THR A 166 13.04 17.76 -18.45
CA THR A 166 14.48 18.11 -18.54
C THR A 166 14.83 19.43 -17.87
N GLN A 167 13.83 20.25 -17.52
CA GLN A 167 14.03 21.60 -16.95
C GLN A 167 12.95 21.98 -15.93
N LEU A 168 12.50 21.04 -15.11
CA LEU A 168 11.51 21.34 -14.08
C LEU A 168 12.13 22.16 -12.93
N VAL A 169 11.37 23.14 -12.46
CA VAL A 169 11.78 24.06 -11.39
C VAL A 169 10.98 23.73 -10.12
N PRO A 170 11.59 23.05 -9.14
CA PRO A 170 10.88 22.71 -7.91
C PRO A 170 10.83 23.88 -6.93
N THR A 171 9.72 24.01 -6.23
CA THR A 171 9.58 24.83 -5.02
C THR A 171 9.63 23.89 -3.82
N ILE A 172 10.65 24.09 -2.96
CA ILE A 172 10.97 23.16 -1.86
C ILE A 172 10.88 23.91 -0.53
N GLU A 173 10.17 23.37 0.42
CA GLU A 173 10.17 23.81 1.81
C GLU A 173 10.86 22.75 2.68
N VAL A 174 11.79 23.16 3.52
CA VAL A 174 12.53 22.27 4.43
C VAL A 174 12.30 22.66 5.89
N SER A 175 12.73 21.82 6.81
CA SER A 175 12.71 22.10 8.25
C SER A 175 13.34 23.47 8.57
N GLU A 176 12.86 24.13 9.62
CA GLU A 176 13.32 25.45 10.03
C GLU A 176 14.85 25.45 10.28
N GLY A 177 15.54 26.39 9.67
CA GLY A 177 17.00 26.51 9.75
C GLY A 177 17.80 25.53 8.88
N ALA A 178 17.17 24.55 8.25
CA ALA A 178 17.84 23.66 7.32
C ALA A 178 18.03 24.29 5.93
N THR A 179 18.98 23.75 5.16
CA THR A 179 19.21 24.11 3.76
C THR A 179 19.09 22.88 2.88
N VAL A 180 18.79 23.08 1.59
CA VAL A 180 18.68 21.98 0.61
C VAL A 180 19.53 22.27 -0.63
N GLU A 181 20.17 21.23 -1.15
CA GLU A 181 20.98 21.29 -2.38
C GLU A 181 20.62 20.08 -3.26
N PRO A 182 20.22 20.27 -4.55
CA PRO A 182 20.02 21.54 -5.26
C PRO A 182 19.01 22.47 -4.57
N ALA A 183 19.20 23.78 -4.70
CA ALA A 183 18.36 24.76 -4.03
C ALA A 183 16.96 24.85 -4.65
N SER A 184 15.96 25.22 -3.81
CA SER A 184 14.61 25.57 -4.27
C SER A 184 14.66 26.62 -5.38
N GLY A 185 13.86 26.46 -6.41
CA GLY A 185 13.80 27.37 -7.56
C GLY A 185 14.90 27.18 -8.61
N VAL A 186 15.75 26.18 -8.48
CA VAL A 186 16.79 25.83 -9.49
C VAL A 186 16.30 24.73 -10.39
N ALA A 187 16.26 24.97 -11.70
CA ALA A 187 15.87 23.98 -12.69
C ALA A 187 16.76 22.73 -12.62
N GLN A 188 16.16 21.56 -12.70
CA GLN A 188 16.81 20.26 -12.73
C GLN A 188 16.26 19.42 -13.88
N ASP A 189 17.07 18.46 -14.30
CA ASP A 189 16.68 17.42 -15.27
C ASP A 189 16.22 16.18 -14.48
N PHE A 190 14.92 15.89 -14.52
CA PHE A 190 14.29 14.74 -13.87
C PHE A 190 14.08 13.55 -14.82
N THR A 191 14.77 13.50 -15.93
CA THR A 191 14.81 12.30 -16.80
C THR A 191 15.30 11.07 -16.02
N ASN A 192 16.14 11.31 -15.00
CA ASN A 192 16.59 10.32 -14.02
C ASN A 192 16.31 10.85 -12.61
N PRO A 193 16.28 9.97 -11.59
CA PRO A 193 16.11 10.40 -10.22
C PRO A 193 17.14 11.44 -9.78
N VAL A 194 16.69 12.50 -9.12
CA VAL A 194 17.53 13.59 -8.63
C VAL A 194 17.66 13.52 -7.11
N SER A 195 18.89 13.51 -6.61
CA SER A 195 19.16 13.51 -5.18
C SER A 195 19.20 14.93 -4.63
N TYR A 196 18.44 15.16 -3.55
CA TYR A 196 18.43 16.41 -2.79
C TYR A 196 19.02 16.17 -1.40
N THR A 197 20.06 16.90 -1.05
CA THR A 197 20.69 16.83 0.28
C THR A 197 20.14 17.93 1.16
N VAL A 198 19.44 17.59 2.20
CA VAL A 198 19.02 18.52 3.24
C VAL A 198 20.07 18.54 4.34
N THR A 199 20.57 19.72 4.68
CA THR A 199 21.54 19.93 5.76
C THR A 199 20.86 20.68 6.90
N ALA A 200 20.77 20.05 8.04
CA ALA A 200 20.26 20.63 9.27
C ALA A 200 21.19 21.73 9.82
N LEU A 201 20.69 22.54 10.74
CA LEU A 201 21.45 23.65 11.34
C LEU A 201 22.73 23.16 12.07
N ASN A 202 22.72 21.94 12.64
CA ASN A 202 23.88 21.32 13.28
C ASN A 202 24.87 20.66 12.29
N GLY A 203 24.63 20.77 10.97
CA GLY A 203 25.49 20.26 9.92
C GLY A 203 25.26 18.77 9.58
N THR A 204 24.32 18.06 10.21
CA THR A 204 23.95 16.71 9.81
C THR A 204 23.10 16.74 8.55
N THR A 205 23.17 15.68 7.72
CA THR A 205 22.51 15.62 6.42
C THR A 205 21.50 14.49 6.30
N ALA A 206 20.53 14.69 5.42
CA ALA A 206 19.65 13.66 4.89
C ALA A 206 19.58 13.78 3.37
N VAL A 207 19.54 12.67 2.66
CA VAL A 207 19.42 12.65 1.21
C VAL A 207 18.03 12.13 0.85
N TYR A 208 17.30 12.92 0.05
CA TYR A 208 16.03 12.54 -0.55
C TYR A 208 16.24 12.24 -2.02
N THR A 209 15.62 11.18 -2.52
CA THR A 209 15.60 10.87 -3.95
C THR A 209 14.26 11.31 -4.53
N VAL A 210 14.29 12.23 -5.48
CA VAL A 210 13.10 12.70 -6.18
C VAL A 210 12.99 12.01 -7.51
N THR A 211 11.86 11.34 -7.74
CA THR A 211 11.52 10.62 -8.96
C THR A 211 10.34 11.27 -9.62
N VAL A 212 10.47 11.56 -10.91
CA VAL A 212 9.38 12.00 -11.77
C VAL A 212 9.13 10.91 -12.79
N VAL A 213 7.91 10.39 -12.83
CA VAL A 213 7.47 9.43 -13.84
C VAL A 213 6.46 10.13 -14.73
N LEU A 214 6.58 9.96 -16.03
CA LEU A 214 5.57 10.44 -16.96
C LEU A 214 4.45 9.41 -17.05
N GLU A 215 3.21 9.88 -17.06
CA GLU A 215 2.07 9.06 -17.44
C GLU A 215 2.43 8.38 -18.77
N GLY A 216 2.21 7.09 -18.89
CA GLY A 216 2.48 6.42 -20.14
C GLY A 216 1.60 6.99 -21.25
N GLY A 217 2.18 7.24 -22.42
CA GLY A 217 1.43 7.67 -23.59
C GLY A 217 0.46 6.61 -24.14
N ASP A 218 0.33 5.48 -23.49
CA ASP A 218 -0.68 4.47 -23.76
C ASP A 218 -1.96 4.94 -23.09
N VAL A 219 -3.05 4.99 -23.85
CA VAL A 219 -4.38 5.30 -23.30
C VAL A 219 -4.74 4.16 -22.36
N GLU A 220 -4.73 4.45 -21.04
CA GLU A 220 -5.25 3.49 -20.08
C GLU A 220 -6.72 3.18 -20.45
N PRO A 221 -7.11 1.91 -20.46
CA PRO A 221 -8.47 1.54 -20.79
C PRO A 221 -9.44 2.22 -19.80
N THR A 222 -10.42 2.95 -20.34
CA THR A 222 -11.48 3.55 -19.53
C THR A 222 -12.56 2.51 -19.32
N GLY A 223 -12.71 2.03 -18.10
CA GLY A 223 -13.68 1.01 -17.71
C GLY A 223 -13.07 -0.05 -16.81
N LYS A 224 -13.90 -0.99 -16.39
CA LYS A 224 -13.46 -2.13 -15.57
C LYS A 224 -12.56 -3.04 -16.39
N THR A 225 -11.40 -3.35 -15.84
CA THR A 225 -10.48 -4.34 -16.39
C THR A 225 -10.50 -5.62 -15.56
N VAL A 226 -10.30 -6.75 -16.21
CA VAL A 226 -10.43 -8.09 -15.63
C VAL A 226 -9.07 -8.80 -15.65
N LEU A 227 -8.66 -9.39 -14.53
CA LEU A 227 -7.47 -10.21 -14.44
C LEU A 227 -7.81 -11.70 -14.41
N ILE A 228 -7.35 -12.43 -15.42
CA ILE A 228 -7.36 -13.89 -15.45
C ILE A 228 -6.00 -14.38 -14.95
N LYS A 229 -5.95 -15.10 -13.81
CA LYS A 229 -4.76 -15.85 -13.42
C LYS A 229 -4.89 -17.28 -13.93
N ASP A 230 -3.94 -17.70 -14.78
CA ASP A 230 -3.78 -19.06 -15.28
C ASP A 230 -2.73 -19.79 -14.44
N PHE A 231 -3.16 -20.60 -13.48
CA PHE A 231 -2.26 -21.47 -12.74
C PHE A 231 -1.85 -22.66 -13.60
N THR A 232 -0.58 -22.72 -13.96
CA THR A 232 -0.06 -23.53 -15.05
C THR A 232 1.26 -24.24 -14.66
N GLY A 233 1.85 -24.97 -15.61
CA GLY A 233 3.15 -25.60 -15.41
C GLY A 233 3.73 -26.20 -16.69
N ALA A 234 5.04 -26.08 -16.88
CA ALA A 234 5.73 -26.52 -18.10
C ALA A 234 5.63 -28.03 -18.36
N ARG A 235 5.31 -28.84 -17.35
CA ARG A 235 5.10 -30.29 -17.51
C ARG A 235 3.62 -30.69 -17.60
N CYS A 236 2.71 -29.73 -17.59
CA CYS A 236 1.27 -29.95 -17.71
C CYS A 236 0.88 -30.14 -19.18
N VAL A 237 0.31 -31.27 -19.53
CA VAL A 237 -0.03 -31.62 -20.91
C VAL A 237 -1.20 -30.81 -21.46
N ASN A 238 -2.12 -30.38 -20.61
CA ASN A 238 -3.33 -29.64 -20.97
C ASN A 238 -3.18 -28.12 -20.87
N CYS A 239 -2.12 -27.64 -20.19
CA CYS A 239 -1.94 -26.22 -19.96
C CYS A 239 -1.74 -25.39 -21.24
N PRO A 240 -1.07 -25.88 -22.31
CA PRO A 240 -1.02 -25.14 -23.56
C PRO A 240 -2.39 -24.85 -24.19
N ALA A 241 -3.30 -25.81 -24.14
CA ALA A 241 -4.67 -25.62 -24.67
C ALA A 241 -5.48 -24.64 -23.81
N ALA A 242 -5.26 -24.65 -22.48
CA ALA A 242 -5.88 -23.69 -21.57
C ALA A 242 -5.39 -22.27 -21.81
N ALA A 243 -4.07 -22.07 -21.94
CA ALA A 243 -3.49 -20.78 -22.26
C ALA A 243 -4.00 -20.24 -23.61
N GLU A 244 -4.04 -21.07 -24.65
CA GLU A 244 -4.59 -20.69 -25.96
C GLU A 244 -6.05 -20.26 -25.84
N TYR A 245 -6.86 -21.03 -25.10
CA TYR A 245 -8.27 -20.68 -24.84
C TYR A 245 -8.43 -19.32 -24.16
N ALA A 246 -7.67 -19.03 -23.10
CA ALA A 246 -7.73 -17.75 -22.40
C ALA A 246 -7.35 -16.57 -23.32
N HIS A 247 -6.29 -16.71 -24.12
CA HIS A 247 -5.90 -15.71 -25.10
C HIS A 247 -6.94 -15.51 -26.21
N ASN A 248 -7.54 -16.59 -26.70
CA ASN A 248 -8.62 -16.49 -27.69
C ASN A 248 -9.84 -15.77 -27.10
N LEU A 249 -10.19 -16.03 -25.85
CA LEU A 249 -11.28 -15.34 -25.17
C LEU A 249 -10.99 -13.83 -25.01
N GLN A 250 -9.77 -13.47 -24.60
CA GLN A 250 -9.31 -12.09 -24.54
C GLN A 250 -9.52 -11.35 -25.86
N HIS A 251 -9.03 -11.92 -26.97
CA HIS A 251 -9.20 -11.32 -28.30
C HIS A 251 -10.66 -11.27 -28.80
N GLN A 252 -11.50 -12.20 -28.36
CA GLN A 252 -12.91 -12.25 -28.78
C GLN A 252 -13.81 -11.28 -28.02
N LEU A 253 -13.52 -11.05 -26.72
CA LEU A 253 -14.33 -10.20 -25.85
C LEU A 253 -13.80 -8.77 -25.85
N ASP A 254 -12.61 -8.57 -25.31
CA ASP A 254 -12.03 -7.25 -25.17
C ASP A 254 -10.52 -7.34 -24.87
N GLU A 255 -9.69 -7.08 -25.87
CA GLU A 255 -8.23 -7.20 -25.76
C GLU A 255 -7.63 -6.15 -24.82
N ASP A 256 -8.25 -4.98 -24.72
CA ASP A 256 -7.75 -3.85 -23.95
C ASP A 256 -8.15 -3.94 -22.46
N HIS A 257 -9.24 -4.66 -22.14
CA HIS A 257 -9.77 -4.73 -20.77
C HIS A 257 -9.60 -6.08 -20.08
N ILE A 258 -9.02 -7.09 -20.76
CA ILE A 258 -8.74 -8.40 -20.17
C ILE A 258 -7.24 -8.60 -20.12
N PHE A 259 -6.71 -8.86 -18.92
CA PHE A 259 -5.31 -9.20 -18.72
C PHE A 259 -5.17 -10.65 -18.27
N ILE A 260 -4.10 -11.32 -18.73
CA ILE A 260 -3.80 -12.71 -18.38
C ILE A 260 -2.45 -12.73 -17.67
N MET A 261 -2.35 -13.47 -16.58
CA MET A 261 -1.10 -13.72 -15.85
C MET A 261 -0.92 -15.23 -15.67
N SER A 262 0.13 -15.79 -16.26
CA SER A 262 0.46 -17.22 -16.18
C SER A 262 1.32 -17.49 -14.94
N VAL A 263 0.71 -18.06 -13.92
CA VAL A 263 1.36 -18.38 -12.64
C VAL A 263 1.79 -19.83 -12.63
N HIS A 264 3.10 -20.08 -12.78
CA HIS A 264 3.66 -21.42 -12.70
C HIS A 264 3.73 -21.88 -11.25
N ALA A 265 2.91 -22.86 -10.88
CA ALA A 265 2.83 -23.36 -9.51
C ALA A 265 2.45 -24.84 -9.45
N GLY A 266 2.65 -25.45 -8.29
CA GLY A 266 2.31 -26.86 -8.04
C GLY A 266 3.29 -27.86 -8.64
N TYR A 267 2.93 -29.16 -8.59
CA TYR A 267 3.83 -30.25 -8.97
C TYR A 267 4.26 -30.23 -10.44
N LEU A 268 3.37 -29.82 -11.34
CA LEU A 268 3.65 -29.81 -12.78
C LEU A 268 4.48 -28.59 -13.23
N ALA A 269 4.68 -27.62 -12.37
CA ALA A 269 5.55 -26.47 -12.58
C ALA A 269 6.98 -26.70 -12.08
N GLN A 270 7.22 -27.76 -11.29
CA GLN A 270 8.56 -28.06 -10.75
C GLN A 270 9.57 -28.26 -11.88
N PRO A 271 10.74 -27.59 -11.86
CA PRO A 271 11.75 -27.72 -12.89
C PRO A 271 12.38 -29.12 -12.85
N VAL A 272 12.41 -29.80 -14.00
CA VAL A 272 13.03 -31.10 -14.14
C VAL A 272 13.80 -31.17 -15.48
N GLY A 273 15.09 -31.44 -15.42
CA GLY A 273 15.93 -31.50 -16.61
C GLY A 273 16.04 -30.16 -17.32
N SER A 274 15.56 -30.07 -18.56
CA SER A 274 15.60 -28.84 -19.37
C SER A 274 14.31 -28.04 -19.36
N PHE A 275 13.32 -28.43 -18.52
CA PHE A 275 12.13 -27.62 -18.35
C PHE A 275 12.47 -26.34 -17.60
N PRO A 276 11.88 -25.20 -17.98
CA PRO A 276 12.16 -23.92 -17.33
C PRO A 276 11.70 -23.91 -15.86
N ASP A 277 12.40 -23.12 -15.07
CA ASP A 277 11.98 -22.78 -13.71
C ASP A 277 11.32 -21.39 -13.71
N PHE A 278 10.01 -21.41 -13.54
CA PHE A 278 9.16 -20.21 -13.42
C PHE A 278 8.45 -20.15 -12.06
N LEU A 279 8.91 -20.97 -11.10
CA LEU A 279 8.33 -20.93 -9.77
C LEU A 279 8.71 -19.63 -9.07
N THR A 280 7.74 -19.11 -8.34
CA THR A 280 7.93 -18.01 -7.39
C THR A 280 7.34 -18.40 -6.05
N ASP A 281 7.83 -17.80 -4.97
CA ASP A 281 7.30 -18.04 -3.63
C ASP A 281 5.84 -17.59 -3.55
N GLU A 282 5.54 -16.42 -4.10
CA GLU A 282 4.19 -15.84 -4.12
C GLU A 282 3.21 -16.69 -4.97
N GLY A 283 3.64 -17.12 -6.15
CA GLY A 283 2.83 -18.00 -6.99
C GLY A 283 2.53 -19.34 -6.32
N THR A 284 3.50 -19.86 -5.56
CA THR A 284 3.32 -21.08 -4.76
C THR A 284 2.36 -20.82 -3.59
N GLU A 285 2.43 -19.66 -2.94
CA GLU A 285 1.53 -19.28 -1.85
C GLU A 285 0.09 -19.10 -2.35
N TRP A 286 -0.11 -18.42 -3.48
CA TRP A 286 -1.43 -18.25 -4.10
C TRP A 286 -2.04 -19.59 -4.54
N TYR A 287 -1.20 -20.56 -4.96
CA TYR A 287 -1.62 -21.89 -5.38
C TYR A 287 -1.97 -22.83 -4.22
N ASN A 288 -1.59 -22.52 -2.99
CA ASN A 288 -1.57 -23.43 -1.83
C ASN A 288 -2.92 -24.10 -1.48
N ASN A 289 -4.02 -23.63 -2.06
CA ASN A 289 -5.35 -24.21 -1.87
C ASN A 289 -5.88 -24.95 -3.12
N HIS A 290 -5.01 -25.21 -4.12
CA HIS A 290 -5.41 -25.82 -5.39
C HIS A 290 -4.63 -27.12 -5.66
N ASP A 291 -5.31 -28.12 -6.21
CA ASP A 291 -4.75 -29.46 -6.38
C ASP A 291 -4.37 -29.82 -7.83
N SER A 292 -4.65 -28.95 -8.82
CA SER A 292 -4.47 -29.31 -10.23
C SER A 292 -4.16 -28.11 -11.13
N ASN A 293 -3.41 -28.37 -12.21
CA ASN A 293 -3.18 -27.48 -13.35
C ASN A 293 -3.78 -28.09 -14.61
N PRO A 294 -4.33 -27.31 -15.57
CA PRO A 294 -4.55 -25.86 -15.47
C PRO A 294 -5.73 -25.49 -14.57
N LEU A 295 -5.66 -24.30 -13.97
CA LEU A 295 -6.73 -23.72 -13.17
C LEU A 295 -6.80 -22.22 -13.43
N PHE A 296 -8.01 -21.69 -13.63
CA PHE A 296 -8.22 -20.26 -13.77
C PHE A 296 -8.86 -19.63 -12.53
N THR A 297 -8.48 -18.40 -12.25
CA THR A 297 -9.28 -17.49 -11.44
C THR A 297 -9.61 -16.25 -12.28
N VAL A 298 -10.80 -15.70 -12.10
CA VAL A 298 -11.22 -14.43 -12.71
C VAL A 298 -11.37 -13.42 -11.55
N ASP A 299 -10.62 -12.34 -11.59
CA ASP A 299 -10.53 -11.35 -10.51
C ASP A 299 -10.36 -11.98 -9.11
N HIS A 300 -9.49 -12.98 -8.98
CA HIS A 300 -9.21 -13.79 -7.78
C HIS A 300 -10.36 -14.71 -7.34
N VAL A 301 -11.53 -14.61 -7.94
CA VAL A 301 -12.60 -15.54 -7.62
C VAL A 301 -12.24 -16.91 -8.23
N ALA A 302 -11.99 -17.90 -7.36
CA ALA A 302 -11.71 -19.26 -7.79
C ALA A 302 -12.95 -19.82 -8.47
N LEU A 303 -12.78 -20.31 -9.69
CA LEU A 303 -13.84 -21.04 -10.38
C LEU A 303 -13.95 -22.41 -9.74
N THR A 304 -15.03 -22.62 -9.00
CA THR A 304 -15.33 -23.89 -8.35
C THR A 304 -15.63 -24.95 -9.38
N ASP A 305 -15.03 -26.06 -9.27
CA ASP A 305 -15.16 -27.43 -9.76
C ASP A 305 -13.84 -27.90 -10.37
N GLY A 306 -12.83 -27.60 -9.64
CA GLY A 306 -11.51 -28.08 -9.62
C GLY A 306 -11.23 -29.20 -10.45
N ASN A 307 -10.48 -29.63 -11.10
CA ASN A 307 -9.80 -30.79 -11.62
C ASN A 307 -9.86 -31.01 -13.11
N THR A 308 -10.65 -30.26 -13.87
CA THR A 308 -10.59 -30.39 -15.35
C THR A 308 -10.80 -29.03 -16.00
N PHE A 309 -9.82 -28.64 -16.82
CA PHE A 309 -9.99 -27.56 -17.78
C PHE A 309 -11.15 -27.91 -18.73
N ASN A 310 -12.11 -26.98 -18.85
CA ASN A 310 -13.19 -27.07 -19.84
C ASN A 310 -13.24 -25.73 -20.59
N GLU A 311 -13.22 -25.80 -21.94
CA GLU A 311 -13.49 -24.63 -22.78
C GLU A 311 -14.87 -24.04 -22.42
N GLY A 312 -14.99 -22.73 -22.39
CA GLY A 312 -16.19 -22.01 -21.97
C GLY A 312 -16.33 -21.80 -20.47
N GLN A 313 -15.42 -22.32 -19.64
CA GLN A 313 -15.50 -22.25 -18.17
C GLN A 313 -15.41 -20.83 -17.64
N ILE A 314 -14.60 -19.95 -18.26
CA ILE A 314 -14.38 -18.57 -17.80
C ILE A 314 -15.18 -17.53 -18.61
N ASP A 315 -15.89 -17.90 -19.68
CA ASP A 315 -16.58 -16.95 -20.56
C ASP A 315 -17.60 -16.10 -19.79
N ALA A 316 -18.49 -16.77 -19.06
CA ALA A 316 -19.52 -16.06 -18.29
C ALA A 316 -18.94 -15.26 -17.10
N PRO A 317 -18.00 -15.78 -16.28
CA PRO A 317 -17.31 -15.01 -15.27
C PRO A 317 -16.58 -13.77 -15.81
N VAL A 318 -15.84 -13.89 -16.92
CA VAL A 318 -15.14 -12.74 -17.53
C VAL A 318 -16.13 -11.71 -18.07
N THR A 319 -17.17 -12.15 -18.77
CA THR A 319 -18.21 -11.25 -19.28
C THR A 319 -18.90 -10.51 -18.14
N ALA A 320 -19.24 -11.20 -17.04
CA ALA A 320 -19.88 -10.57 -15.89
C ALA A 320 -18.95 -9.57 -15.19
N ALA A 321 -17.65 -9.87 -15.09
CA ALA A 321 -16.68 -8.99 -14.49
C ALA A 321 -16.44 -7.71 -15.33
N LEU A 322 -16.47 -7.80 -16.66
CA LEU A 322 -16.38 -6.65 -17.58
C LEU A 322 -17.61 -5.71 -17.49
N GLU A 323 -18.77 -6.23 -17.07
CA GLU A 323 -19.98 -5.44 -16.88
C GLU A 323 -20.02 -4.70 -15.54
N GLU A 324 -19.08 -4.97 -14.62
CA GLU A 324 -18.99 -4.27 -13.33
C GLU A 324 -18.56 -2.82 -13.53
N GLU A 325 -18.98 -1.95 -12.62
CA GLU A 325 -18.56 -0.55 -12.61
C GLU A 325 -17.08 -0.43 -12.22
N GLN A 326 -16.34 0.40 -12.93
CA GLN A 326 -14.99 0.77 -12.53
C GLN A 326 -15.01 1.58 -11.25
N THR A 327 -14.35 1.10 -10.20
CA THR A 327 -14.35 1.71 -8.87
C THR A 327 -13.03 2.37 -8.51
N PHE A 328 -11.96 2.00 -9.21
CA PHE A 328 -10.64 2.60 -9.07
C PHE A 328 -10.05 2.98 -10.43
N GLU A 329 -9.29 4.05 -10.46
CA GLU A 329 -8.36 4.37 -11.54
C GLU A 329 -6.93 4.09 -11.04
N ILE A 330 -6.10 3.45 -11.87
CA ILE A 330 -4.71 3.11 -11.55
C ILE A 330 -3.82 3.66 -12.64
N VAL A 331 -2.95 4.60 -12.30
CA VAL A 331 -1.92 5.14 -13.19
C VAL A 331 -0.57 4.59 -12.75
N VAL A 332 0.16 3.93 -13.68
CA VAL A 332 1.45 3.30 -13.39
C VAL A 332 2.56 3.97 -14.17
N GLY A 333 3.60 4.35 -13.45
CA GLY A 333 4.87 4.77 -14.03
C GLY A 333 5.95 3.70 -13.85
N ALA A 334 6.78 3.51 -14.88
CA ALA A 334 7.92 2.62 -14.86
C ALA A 334 9.15 3.32 -15.47
N GLN A 335 10.27 3.29 -14.76
CA GLN A 335 11.53 3.80 -15.27
C GLN A 335 12.62 2.75 -15.07
N TYR A 336 13.17 2.25 -16.18
CA TYR A 336 14.17 1.20 -16.17
C TYR A 336 15.54 1.74 -16.58
N ASP A 337 16.56 1.55 -15.73
CA ASP A 337 17.96 1.88 -16.02
C ASP A 337 18.69 0.62 -16.50
N GLU A 338 18.99 0.56 -17.81
CA GLU A 338 19.70 -0.56 -18.42
C GLU A 338 21.11 -0.77 -17.87
N SER A 339 21.76 0.29 -17.36
CA SER A 339 23.15 0.22 -16.93
C SER A 339 23.34 -0.61 -15.65
N ASN A 340 22.33 -0.64 -14.78
CA ASN A 340 22.35 -1.33 -13.49
C ASN A 340 21.12 -2.24 -13.26
N ARG A 341 20.23 -2.34 -14.27
CA ARG A 341 18.98 -3.10 -14.24
C ARG A 341 18.01 -2.70 -13.12
N GLN A 342 18.12 -1.48 -12.61
CA GLN A 342 17.19 -0.96 -11.63
C GLN A 342 15.88 -0.54 -12.32
N LEU A 343 14.78 -0.98 -11.76
CA LEU A 343 13.43 -0.55 -12.12
C LEU A 343 12.85 0.26 -10.97
N GLN A 344 12.45 1.48 -11.29
CA GLN A 344 11.68 2.32 -10.42
C GLN A 344 10.22 2.25 -10.84
N VAL A 345 9.36 1.95 -9.89
CA VAL A 345 7.91 1.81 -10.07
C VAL A 345 7.22 2.85 -9.24
N SER A 346 6.26 3.53 -9.84
CA SER A 346 5.27 4.32 -9.11
C SER A 346 3.87 3.93 -9.56
N ALA A 347 2.91 3.95 -8.64
CA ALA A 347 1.51 3.82 -8.98
C ALA A 347 0.70 4.84 -8.18
N GLN A 348 -0.23 5.50 -8.86
CA GLN A 348 -1.27 6.31 -8.26
C GLN A 348 -2.59 5.57 -8.42
N VAL A 349 -3.32 5.43 -7.33
CA VAL A 349 -4.66 4.84 -7.33
C VAL A 349 -5.65 5.89 -6.85
N VAL A 350 -6.72 6.09 -7.61
CA VAL A 350 -7.81 7.02 -7.28
C VAL A 350 -9.08 6.23 -7.07
N ALA A 351 -9.74 6.38 -5.92
CA ALA A 351 -11.07 5.83 -5.69
C ALA A 351 -12.10 6.69 -6.44
N LEU A 352 -12.90 6.07 -7.31
CA LEU A 352 -13.91 6.77 -8.12
C LEU A 352 -15.25 6.90 -7.40
N THR A 353 -15.47 6.14 -6.35
CA THR A 353 -16.71 6.12 -5.56
C THR A 353 -16.43 5.80 -4.09
N ASP A 354 -17.37 6.14 -3.22
CA ASP A 354 -17.31 5.76 -1.81
C ASP A 354 -17.52 4.25 -1.68
N MET A 355 -16.63 3.56 -0.98
CA MET A 355 -16.72 2.12 -0.74
C MET A 355 -16.29 1.75 0.67
N ASP A 356 -17.00 0.80 1.28
CA ASP A 356 -16.55 0.09 2.47
C ASP A 356 -15.76 -1.15 2.05
N GLY A 357 -14.60 -1.41 2.68
CA GLY A 357 -13.77 -2.57 2.36
C GLY A 357 -12.40 -2.46 2.96
N GLN A 358 -11.60 -3.52 2.80
CA GLN A 358 -10.19 -3.55 3.16
C GLN A 358 -9.37 -3.70 1.88
N PHE A 359 -8.86 -2.57 1.38
CA PHE A 359 -8.25 -2.50 0.06
C PHE A 359 -6.74 -2.65 0.11
N PHE A 360 -6.21 -3.34 -0.89
CA PHE A 360 -4.78 -3.58 -1.08
C PHE A 360 -4.39 -3.30 -2.51
N ILE A 361 -3.14 -2.88 -2.71
CA ILE A 361 -2.52 -2.74 -4.02
C ILE A 361 -1.37 -3.73 -4.15
N THR A 362 -1.31 -4.46 -5.27
CA THR A 362 -0.22 -5.37 -5.59
C THR A 362 0.39 -5.02 -6.93
N ALA A 363 1.72 -4.95 -6.98
CA ALA A 363 2.49 -4.76 -8.20
C ALA A 363 3.27 -6.04 -8.54
N CYS A 364 3.02 -6.60 -9.71
CA CYS A 364 3.62 -7.82 -10.22
C CYS A 364 4.55 -7.52 -11.39
N LEU A 365 5.67 -8.25 -11.47
CA LEU A 365 6.48 -8.32 -12.68
C LEU A 365 6.03 -9.52 -13.52
N VAL A 366 5.85 -9.29 -14.80
CA VAL A 366 5.44 -10.31 -15.79
C VAL A 366 6.38 -10.22 -16.98
N GLU A 367 6.76 -11.37 -17.54
CA GLU A 367 7.61 -11.46 -18.73
C GLU A 367 6.91 -12.26 -19.83
N ASP A 368 6.95 -11.74 -21.03
CA ASP A 368 6.35 -12.36 -22.22
C ASP A 368 7.40 -13.04 -23.11
N ASN A 369 6.93 -13.80 -24.08
CA ASN A 369 7.72 -14.37 -25.18
C ASN A 369 8.92 -15.24 -24.77
N ILE A 370 8.81 -16.00 -23.67
CA ILE A 370 9.88 -16.87 -23.20
C ILE A 370 9.85 -18.20 -23.93
N VAL A 371 10.94 -18.55 -24.62
CA VAL A 371 11.06 -19.84 -25.32
C VAL A 371 11.59 -20.91 -24.40
N GLY A 372 10.90 -22.05 -24.34
CA GLY A 372 11.32 -23.15 -23.46
C GLY A 372 10.61 -24.46 -23.72
N TRP A 373 10.91 -25.48 -22.92
CA TRP A 373 10.33 -26.80 -23.04
C TRP A 373 8.94 -26.85 -22.37
N GLN A 374 7.95 -27.33 -23.11
CA GLN A 374 6.59 -27.54 -22.64
C GLN A 374 6.09 -28.94 -23.03
N THR A 375 5.45 -29.61 -22.09
CA THR A 375 4.74 -30.88 -22.40
C THR A 375 3.44 -30.58 -23.13
N THR A 376 3.22 -31.24 -24.26
CA THR A 376 2.01 -31.15 -25.06
C THR A 376 1.43 -32.56 -25.30
N PRO A 377 0.19 -32.70 -25.80
CA PRO A 377 -0.36 -34.00 -26.18
C PRO A 377 0.48 -34.76 -27.22
N SER A 378 1.28 -34.05 -28.02
CA SER A 378 2.14 -34.59 -29.06
C SER A 378 3.54 -34.94 -28.57
N GLY A 379 3.86 -34.68 -27.30
CA GLY A 379 5.19 -34.84 -26.69
C GLY A 379 5.74 -33.53 -26.17
N VAL A 380 7.07 -33.45 -25.95
CA VAL A 380 7.71 -32.24 -25.48
C VAL A 380 8.01 -31.31 -26.66
N ASP A 381 7.38 -30.15 -26.66
CA ASP A 381 7.73 -29.04 -27.53
C ASP A 381 8.91 -28.27 -26.86
N LYS A 382 10.00 -28.08 -27.58
CA LYS A 382 11.23 -27.45 -27.09
C LYS A 382 11.33 -25.97 -27.45
N GLU A 383 10.47 -25.53 -28.35
CA GLU A 383 10.39 -24.17 -28.87
C GLU A 383 9.06 -23.49 -28.48
N TYR A 384 8.40 -24.02 -27.44
CA TYR A 384 7.14 -23.45 -26.95
C TYR A 384 7.38 -22.03 -26.44
N VAL A 385 6.47 -21.11 -26.81
CA VAL A 385 6.53 -19.71 -26.37
C VAL A 385 5.58 -19.53 -25.19
N PHE A 386 6.15 -19.35 -24.02
CA PHE A 386 5.40 -18.98 -22.82
C PHE A 386 5.07 -17.50 -22.84
N ARG A 387 3.83 -17.18 -22.50
CA ARG A 387 3.31 -15.81 -22.48
C ARG A 387 2.90 -15.39 -21.07
N ASN A 388 3.06 -14.11 -20.79
CA ASN A 388 2.58 -13.46 -19.56
C ASN A 388 3.03 -14.19 -18.29
N VAL A 389 4.27 -14.66 -18.26
CA VAL A 389 4.81 -15.46 -17.15
C VAL A 389 5.03 -14.57 -15.93
N PHE A 390 4.35 -14.87 -14.84
CA PHE A 390 4.55 -14.21 -13.55
C PHE A 390 5.96 -14.45 -13.02
N ARG A 391 6.68 -13.37 -12.69
CA ARG A 391 8.07 -13.40 -12.24
C ARG A 391 8.24 -13.02 -10.76
N GLY A 392 7.17 -12.64 -10.09
CA GLY A 392 7.14 -12.26 -8.69
C GLY A 392 6.39 -10.96 -8.46
N THR A 393 6.20 -10.64 -7.19
CA THR A 393 5.64 -9.35 -6.77
C THR A 393 6.76 -8.39 -6.36
N ILE A 394 6.50 -7.10 -6.48
CA ILE A 394 7.44 -6.05 -6.06
C ILE A 394 7.23 -5.71 -4.59
N ASN A 395 5.99 -5.83 -4.10
CA ASN A 395 5.57 -5.43 -2.75
C ASN A 395 4.97 -6.57 -1.92
N GLY A 396 5.44 -7.82 -2.17
CA GLY A 396 5.03 -9.01 -1.44
C GLY A 396 3.75 -9.66 -1.97
N ALA A 397 3.51 -10.92 -1.56
CA ALA A 397 2.45 -11.78 -2.09
C ALA A 397 1.04 -11.17 -2.01
N TYR A 398 0.80 -10.34 -1.01
CA TYR A 398 -0.50 -9.69 -0.74
C TYR A 398 -0.46 -8.19 -0.92
N GLY A 399 0.66 -7.61 -1.35
CA GLY A 399 0.78 -6.18 -1.59
C GLY A 399 0.72 -5.32 -0.32
N GLU A 400 0.33 -4.05 -0.49
CA GLU A 400 0.18 -3.07 0.60
C GLU A 400 -1.27 -2.71 0.86
N GLU A 401 -1.62 -2.58 2.13
CA GLU A 401 -2.94 -2.17 2.58
C GLU A 401 -3.10 -0.65 2.52
N PHE A 402 -4.26 -0.18 2.04
CA PHE A 402 -4.65 1.22 2.19
C PHE A 402 -4.99 1.52 3.64
N GLU A 403 -4.57 2.69 4.15
CA GLU A 403 -4.84 3.04 5.54
C GLU A 403 -6.35 3.16 5.82
N GLY A 404 -6.82 2.39 6.78
CA GLY A 404 -8.18 2.43 7.29
C GLY A 404 -9.16 1.47 6.60
N PHE A 405 -10.41 1.48 7.04
CA PHE A 405 -11.48 0.70 6.44
C PHE A 405 -12.36 1.61 5.57
N GLY A 406 -12.48 1.25 4.29
CA GLY A 406 -13.21 2.01 3.27
C GLY A 406 -12.41 3.16 2.67
N VAL A 407 -12.93 3.66 1.55
CA VAL A 407 -12.41 4.81 0.80
C VAL A 407 -13.57 5.75 0.45
N GLU A 408 -13.28 7.05 0.34
CA GLU A 408 -14.22 8.05 -0.22
C GLU A 408 -13.81 8.35 -1.68
N ALA A 409 -14.77 8.76 -2.51
CA ALA A 409 -14.46 9.21 -3.87
C ALA A 409 -13.39 10.31 -3.86
N ASP A 410 -12.49 10.28 -4.85
CA ASP A 410 -11.32 11.14 -4.97
C ASP A 410 -10.23 10.90 -3.90
N ASP A 411 -10.31 9.83 -3.08
CA ASP A 411 -9.17 9.42 -2.26
C ASP A 411 -8.06 8.89 -3.16
N MET A 412 -6.82 9.33 -2.88
CA MET A 412 -5.64 8.96 -3.65
C MET A 412 -4.65 8.20 -2.79
N PHE A 413 -4.11 7.12 -3.35
CA PHE A 413 -3.08 6.28 -2.76
C PHE A 413 -1.89 6.20 -3.71
N TYR A 414 -0.71 6.14 -3.15
CA TYR A 414 0.53 6.13 -3.92
C TYR A 414 1.42 4.98 -3.48
N LEU A 415 2.04 4.35 -4.45
CA LEU A 415 2.99 3.28 -4.28
C LEU A 415 4.28 3.66 -4.99
N THR A 416 5.43 3.50 -4.34
CA THR A 416 6.73 3.71 -4.98
C THR A 416 7.70 2.64 -4.53
N TYR A 417 8.34 1.96 -5.50
CA TYR A 417 9.34 0.93 -5.25
C TYR A 417 10.54 1.06 -6.16
N ASN A 418 11.68 0.63 -5.65
CA ASN A 418 12.88 0.38 -6.43
C ASN A 418 13.20 -1.11 -6.33
N THR A 419 13.34 -1.77 -7.47
CA THR A 419 13.70 -3.18 -7.55
C THR A 419 14.75 -3.41 -8.64
N GLU A 420 15.51 -4.48 -8.52
CA GLU A 420 16.43 -4.92 -9.57
C GLU A 420 15.75 -6.00 -10.41
N ILE A 421 15.78 -5.83 -11.73
CA ILE A 421 15.29 -6.85 -12.66
C ILE A 421 16.35 -7.93 -12.82
N ASP A 422 16.01 -9.18 -12.52
CA ASP A 422 16.92 -10.32 -12.61
C ASP A 422 17.60 -10.38 -13.98
N ALA A 423 18.90 -10.68 -13.97
CA ALA A 423 19.72 -10.72 -15.19
C ALA A 423 19.25 -11.76 -16.22
N SER A 424 18.50 -12.78 -15.80
CA SER A 424 17.93 -13.79 -16.68
C SER A 424 16.68 -13.34 -17.41
N TYR A 425 16.03 -12.23 -16.99
CA TYR A 425 14.82 -11.72 -17.62
C TYR A 425 15.15 -10.80 -18.79
N ASN A 426 14.33 -10.88 -19.83
CA ASN A 426 14.40 -9.96 -20.97
C ASN A 426 13.59 -8.70 -20.68
N ALA A 427 14.26 -7.61 -20.30
CA ALA A 427 13.59 -6.36 -19.95
C ALA A 427 12.70 -5.77 -21.07
N ASP A 428 13.00 -6.05 -22.35
CA ASP A 428 12.17 -5.62 -23.48
C ASP A 428 10.82 -6.36 -23.55
N GLU A 429 10.73 -7.51 -22.89
CA GLU A 429 9.51 -8.34 -22.81
C GLU A 429 8.85 -8.29 -21.41
N CYS A 430 9.42 -7.50 -20.48
CA CYS A 430 8.86 -7.34 -19.15
C CYS A 430 7.86 -6.17 -19.09
N TYR A 431 6.85 -6.38 -18.26
CA TYR A 431 5.90 -5.34 -17.91
C TYR A 431 5.42 -5.50 -16.46
N LEU A 432 4.94 -4.40 -15.91
CA LEU A 432 4.26 -4.36 -14.63
C LEU A 432 2.78 -4.68 -14.84
N MET A 433 2.22 -5.46 -13.93
CA MET A 433 0.80 -5.64 -13.77
C MET A 433 0.43 -5.22 -12.35
N VAL A 434 -0.35 -4.15 -12.24
CA VAL A 434 -0.73 -3.56 -10.96
C VAL A 434 -2.24 -3.71 -10.78
N TYR A 435 -2.67 -4.20 -9.62
CA TYR A 435 -4.09 -4.36 -9.34
C TYR A 435 -4.46 -3.97 -7.91
N VAL A 436 -5.69 -3.49 -7.75
CA VAL A 436 -6.33 -3.23 -6.46
C VAL A 436 -7.34 -4.33 -6.18
N TYR A 437 -7.35 -4.83 -4.94
CA TYR A 437 -8.30 -5.84 -4.52
C TYR A 437 -8.90 -5.54 -3.14
N ASP A 438 -10.08 -6.10 -2.88
CA ASP A 438 -10.77 -6.01 -1.60
C ASP A 438 -10.68 -7.34 -0.84
N LYS A 439 -9.90 -7.35 0.24
CA LYS A 439 -9.72 -8.51 1.10
C LYS A 439 -11.01 -8.90 1.83
N SER A 440 -11.86 -7.94 2.14
CA SER A 440 -13.15 -8.20 2.80
C SER A 440 -14.13 -8.98 1.92
N GLN A 441 -13.90 -8.98 0.59
CA GLN A 441 -14.67 -9.73 -0.41
C GLN A 441 -13.95 -11.00 -0.90
N GLY A 442 -13.00 -11.55 -0.12
CA GLY A 442 -12.26 -12.76 -0.49
C GLY A 442 -11.19 -12.48 -1.53
N ASP A 443 -10.48 -11.39 -1.39
CA ASP A 443 -9.40 -10.93 -2.26
C ASP A 443 -9.86 -10.59 -3.70
N LYS A 444 -11.14 -10.18 -3.87
CA LYS A 444 -11.69 -9.82 -5.17
C LYS A 444 -10.93 -8.66 -5.78
N ILE A 445 -10.39 -8.84 -6.99
CA ILE A 445 -9.72 -7.77 -7.75
C ILE A 445 -10.78 -6.83 -8.33
N LEU A 446 -10.59 -5.54 -8.07
CA LEU A 446 -11.52 -4.49 -8.46
C LEU A 446 -11.07 -3.74 -9.71
N GLN A 447 -9.76 -3.63 -9.94
CA GLN A 447 -9.18 -3.00 -11.11
C GLN A 447 -7.75 -3.50 -11.33
N THR A 448 -7.33 -3.59 -12.59
CA THR A 448 -5.98 -4.00 -13.00
C THR A 448 -5.48 -3.06 -14.10
N THR A 449 -4.20 -2.77 -14.13
CA THR A 449 -3.55 -2.09 -15.26
C THR A 449 -2.19 -2.72 -15.55
N VAL A 450 -1.68 -2.54 -16.77
CA VAL A 450 -0.38 -3.05 -17.19
C VAL A 450 0.45 -1.93 -17.80
N LYS A 451 1.78 -1.99 -17.57
CA LYS A 451 2.73 -1.03 -18.09
C LYS A 451 4.02 -1.70 -18.51
N LYS A 452 4.47 -1.52 -19.75
CA LYS A 452 5.81 -1.95 -20.16
C LYS A 452 6.87 -1.22 -19.34
N ILE A 453 7.93 -1.95 -18.94
CA ILE A 453 9.03 -1.33 -18.17
C ILE A 453 10.06 -0.67 -19.07
N LYS A 454 10.04 -0.98 -20.39
CA LYS A 454 10.99 -0.47 -21.38
C LYS A 454 10.32 -0.24 -22.73
#